data_bd8908d466bed07c46af05b4322cfdb3
#
_entry.id   bd8908d466bed07c46af05b4322cfdb3
#
_cell.length_a   1.000
_cell.length_b   1.000
_cell.length_c   1.000
_cell.angle_alpha   90.00
_cell.angle_beta   90.00
_cell.angle_gamma   90.00
#
_symmetry.space_group_name_H-M   'P 1'
#
loop_
_entity.id
_entity.type
_entity.pdbx_description
1 polymer ?
#
loop_
_entity_poly.entity_id
_entity_poly.type
_entity_poly.pdbx_seq_one_letter_code
_entity_poly.pdbx_strand_id
1 'polypeptide(L)'
;KGKLLITFNNNDMRAWESLLSALQNNHFKCDAVFYQIPAVVSSKAMMSPDSSYISDIYSVYSHDANYQAGNNLTEITSDLVKAMSAREGVISKVCIDRVFIISWIKNNINCNLLQEKDNIIASVATFNKEEKKYHIRPEFIINGPRLSIMVPEEVNRILEHGPTPVMTAYKEVSAKLSDYGTMELAEFNSYLSGFAIHDGKIFGATYPTLF
;
A
#
# COMPACT_ATOMS: atom_id res chain seq x y z
N LYS A 1 -23.07 -14.65 14.69
CA LYS A 1 -22.86 -14.38 13.25
C LYS A 1 -21.39 -14.67 12.93
N GLY A 2 -21.15 -15.52 11.90
CA GLY A 2 -19.79 -15.84 11.46
C GLY A 2 -19.14 -14.70 10.69
N LYS A 3 -17.80 -14.71 10.64
CA LYS A 3 -17.00 -13.82 9.79
C LYS A 3 -16.33 -14.65 8.71
N LEU A 4 -16.20 -14.09 7.51
CA LEU A 4 -15.44 -14.65 6.40
C LEU A 4 -14.12 -13.88 6.29
N LEU A 5 -13.01 -14.59 6.45
CA LEU A 5 -11.67 -14.04 6.20
C LEU A 5 -11.20 -14.50 4.83
N ILE A 6 -10.78 -13.56 4.01
CA ILE A 6 -10.20 -13.82 2.69
C ILE A 6 -8.78 -13.26 2.64
N THR A 7 -7.86 -14.07 2.15
CA THR A 7 -6.52 -13.64 1.76
C THR A 7 -6.42 -13.72 0.25
N PHE A 8 -6.09 -12.62 -0.39
CA PHE A 8 -6.00 -12.59 -1.84
C PHE A 8 -4.87 -11.68 -2.33
N ASN A 9 -4.18 -12.15 -3.37
CA ASN A 9 -3.06 -11.43 -3.98
C ASN A 9 -3.08 -11.70 -5.50
N ASN A 10 -3.41 -10.69 -6.28
CA ASN A 10 -3.46 -10.78 -7.73
C ASN A 10 -3.18 -9.42 -8.37
N ASN A 11 -2.44 -9.42 -9.49
CA ASN A 11 -2.15 -8.21 -10.27
C ASN A 11 -3.22 -7.92 -11.33
N ASP A 12 -4.08 -8.90 -11.63
CA ASP A 12 -5.16 -8.74 -12.61
C ASP A 12 -6.41 -8.18 -11.91
N MET A 13 -6.82 -6.98 -12.30
CA MET A 13 -8.02 -6.33 -11.77
C MET A 13 -9.30 -7.12 -12.04
N ARG A 14 -9.35 -7.93 -13.10
CA ARG A 14 -10.50 -8.79 -13.40
C ARG A 14 -10.68 -9.89 -12.34
N ALA A 15 -9.58 -10.38 -11.77
CA ALA A 15 -9.65 -11.33 -10.67
C ALA A 15 -10.24 -10.70 -9.40
N TRP A 16 -9.89 -9.43 -9.13
CA TRP A 16 -10.49 -8.65 -8.05
C TRP A 16 -11.97 -8.38 -8.31
N GLU A 17 -12.34 -7.96 -9.53
CA GLU A 17 -13.72 -7.73 -9.92
C GLU A 17 -14.58 -8.99 -9.71
N SER A 18 -14.08 -10.15 -10.15
CA SER A 18 -14.78 -11.43 -9.97
C SER A 18 -14.97 -11.79 -8.51
N LEU A 19 -13.93 -11.62 -7.68
CA LEU A 19 -14.02 -11.88 -6.24
C LEU A 19 -15.00 -10.94 -5.54
N LEU A 20 -14.89 -9.63 -5.80
CA LEU A 20 -15.75 -8.62 -5.17
C LEU A 20 -17.19 -8.74 -5.64
N SER A 21 -17.44 -9.05 -6.91
CA SER A 21 -18.78 -9.35 -7.43
C SER A 21 -19.41 -10.53 -6.69
N ALA A 22 -18.66 -11.62 -6.51
CA ALA A 22 -19.16 -12.78 -5.79
C ALA A 22 -19.54 -12.44 -4.35
N LEU A 23 -18.71 -11.65 -3.66
CA LEU A 23 -18.98 -11.21 -2.30
C LEU A 23 -20.20 -10.28 -2.21
N GLN A 24 -20.25 -9.27 -3.06
CA GLN A 24 -21.33 -8.28 -3.04
C GLN A 24 -22.69 -8.90 -3.45
N ASN A 25 -22.70 -9.77 -4.45
CA ASN A 25 -23.91 -10.48 -4.89
C ASN A 25 -24.46 -11.46 -3.82
N ASN A 26 -23.62 -11.87 -2.89
CA ASN A 26 -24.00 -12.69 -1.74
C ASN A 26 -24.08 -11.87 -0.43
N HIS A 27 -24.27 -10.57 -0.52
CA HIS A 27 -24.49 -9.66 0.59
C HIS A 27 -23.36 -9.67 1.65
N PHE A 28 -22.12 -9.87 1.23
CA PHE A 28 -20.96 -9.73 2.11
C PHE A 28 -20.43 -8.30 2.11
N LYS A 29 -20.46 -7.67 3.28
CA LYS A 29 -19.92 -6.35 3.54
C LYS A 29 -18.53 -6.49 4.13
N CYS A 30 -17.55 -5.73 3.63
CA CYS A 30 -16.24 -5.64 4.24
C CYS A 30 -16.31 -4.89 5.57
N ASP A 31 -15.81 -5.51 6.63
CA ASP A 31 -15.69 -4.90 7.95
C ASP A 31 -14.28 -4.35 8.20
N ALA A 32 -13.26 -5.02 7.64
CA ALA A 32 -11.87 -4.60 7.76
C ALA A 32 -11.06 -5.11 6.57
N VAL A 33 -10.07 -4.34 6.16
CA VAL A 33 -9.05 -4.73 5.17
C VAL A 33 -7.70 -4.23 5.64
N PHE A 34 -6.68 -5.07 5.48
CA PHE A 34 -5.30 -4.74 5.74
C PHE A 34 -4.39 -5.54 4.81
N TYR A 35 -3.16 -5.11 4.66
CA TYR A 35 -2.17 -5.89 3.95
C TYR A 35 -1.05 -6.32 4.89
N GLN A 36 -0.45 -7.46 4.59
CA GLN A 36 0.66 -7.98 5.35
C GLN A 36 1.74 -8.51 4.41
N ILE A 37 2.98 -8.19 4.72
CA ILE A 37 4.13 -8.78 4.04
C ILE A 37 4.33 -10.17 4.63
N PRO A 38 4.33 -11.24 3.80
CA PRO A 38 4.46 -12.60 4.28
C PRO A 38 5.80 -12.82 5.02
N ALA A 39 5.81 -13.76 5.94
CA ALA A 39 7.01 -14.11 6.70
C ALA A 39 8.17 -14.52 5.79
N VAL A 40 7.86 -15.23 4.71
CA VAL A 40 8.80 -15.63 3.66
C VAL A 40 8.35 -14.99 2.35
N VAL A 41 9.18 -14.09 1.82
CA VAL A 41 8.96 -13.51 0.49
C VAL A 41 9.35 -14.55 -0.55
N SER A 42 8.46 -14.81 -1.51
CA SER A 42 8.73 -15.80 -2.55
C SER A 42 9.91 -15.34 -3.44
N SER A 43 10.71 -16.30 -3.92
CA SER A 43 11.80 -16.02 -4.86
C SER A 43 11.31 -15.31 -6.13
N LYS A 44 10.08 -15.60 -6.58
CA LYS A 44 9.46 -14.92 -7.71
C LYS A 44 9.25 -13.42 -7.43
N ALA A 45 8.79 -13.06 -6.25
CA ALA A 45 8.60 -11.67 -5.86
C ALA A 45 9.94 -10.92 -5.74
N MET A 46 11.01 -11.62 -5.31
CA MET A 46 12.35 -11.05 -5.24
C MET A 46 13.00 -10.89 -6.63
N MET A 47 12.75 -11.83 -7.56
CA MET A 47 13.34 -11.82 -8.91
C MET A 47 12.60 -10.92 -9.90
N SER A 48 11.35 -10.57 -9.63
CA SER A 48 10.51 -9.74 -10.50
C SER A 48 9.74 -8.70 -9.67
N PRO A 49 10.44 -7.77 -9.01
CA PRO A 49 9.82 -6.80 -8.12
C PRO A 49 8.76 -5.94 -8.81
N ASP A 50 8.95 -5.63 -10.10
CA ASP A 50 8.02 -4.80 -10.89
C ASP A 50 6.74 -5.54 -11.32
N SER A 51 6.69 -6.87 -11.18
CA SER A 51 5.58 -7.70 -11.67
C SER A 51 4.84 -8.47 -10.59
N SER A 52 5.31 -8.41 -9.34
CA SER A 52 4.76 -9.23 -8.24
C SER A 52 4.52 -8.39 -7.01
N TYR A 53 3.31 -8.44 -6.49
CA TYR A 53 3.04 -7.90 -5.17
C TYR A 53 3.74 -8.76 -4.10
N ILE A 54 4.49 -8.11 -3.21
CA ILE A 54 5.18 -8.78 -2.10
C ILE A 54 4.20 -9.03 -0.94
N SER A 55 3.12 -8.24 -0.85
CA SER A 55 2.17 -8.30 0.26
C SER A 55 0.84 -8.93 -0.14
N ASP A 56 0.25 -9.69 0.76
CA ASP A 56 -1.11 -10.20 0.64
C ASP A 56 -2.12 -9.21 1.22
N ILE A 57 -3.31 -9.12 0.61
CA ILE A 57 -4.43 -8.38 1.15
C ILE A 57 -5.31 -9.34 1.92
N TYR A 58 -5.56 -9.00 3.18
CA TYR A 58 -6.48 -9.69 4.10
C TYR A 58 -7.72 -8.84 4.24
N SER A 59 -8.88 -9.45 4.05
CA SER A 59 -10.16 -8.77 4.20
C SER A 59 -11.14 -9.63 5.01
N VAL A 60 -11.84 -8.98 5.93
CA VAL A 60 -12.82 -9.61 6.82
C VAL A 60 -14.19 -9.14 6.42
N TYR A 61 -15.10 -10.05 6.24
CA TYR A 61 -16.47 -9.78 5.80
C TYR A 61 -17.50 -10.32 6.78
N SER A 62 -18.63 -9.63 6.85
CA SER A 62 -19.87 -10.13 7.49
C SER A 62 -21.00 -10.19 6.46
N HIS A 63 -21.87 -11.19 6.61
CA HIS A 63 -23.08 -11.26 5.83
C HIS A 63 -24.12 -10.29 6.40
N ASP A 64 -24.67 -9.43 5.55
CA ASP A 64 -25.75 -8.50 5.84
C ASP A 64 -26.75 -8.53 4.68
N ALA A 65 -27.92 -9.14 4.91
CA ALA A 65 -28.95 -9.31 3.88
C ALA A 65 -29.46 -7.97 3.28
N ASN A 66 -29.28 -6.86 3.99
CA ASN A 66 -29.65 -5.53 3.54
C ASN A 66 -28.49 -4.74 2.93
N TYR A 67 -27.29 -5.35 2.86
CA TYR A 67 -26.11 -4.68 2.34
C TYR A 67 -26.29 -4.31 0.86
N GLN A 68 -25.96 -3.06 0.57
CA GLN A 68 -25.82 -2.54 -0.78
C GLN A 68 -24.46 -1.83 -0.90
N ALA A 69 -23.71 -2.15 -1.95
CA ALA A 69 -22.45 -1.52 -2.22
C ALA A 69 -22.63 -0.03 -2.58
N GLY A 70 -21.72 0.80 -2.10
CA GLY A 70 -21.74 2.24 -2.32
C GLY A 70 -21.23 2.65 -3.70
N ASN A 71 -21.55 3.87 -4.11
CA ASN A 71 -21.07 4.47 -5.37
C ASN A 71 -20.22 5.73 -5.14
N ASN A 72 -19.88 6.05 -3.89
CA ASN A 72 -19.10 7.25 -3.58
C ASN A 72 -17.59 7.00 -3.75
N LEU A 73 -17.00 7.60 -4.77
CA LEU A 73 -15.59 7.45 -5.11
C LEU A 73 -14.68 8.49 -4.41
N THR A 74 -15.23 9.39 -3.62
CA THR A 74 -14.48 10.47 -2.96
C THR A 74 -13.39 9.94 -2.02
N GLU A 75 -13.69 8.89 -1.26
CA GLU A 75 -12.74 8.28 -0.33
C GLU A 75 -11.55 7.64 -1.07
N ILE A 76 -11.81 7.01 -2.23
CA ILE A 76 -10.74 6.45 -3.07
C ILE A 76 -9.81 7.55 -3.53
N THR A 77 -10.36 8.64 -4.05
CA THR A 77 -9.60 9.80 -4.50
C THR A 77 -8.78 10.40 -3.35
N SER A 78 -9.37 10.52 -2.16
CA SER A 78 -8.70 11.00 -0.95
C SER A 78 -7.53 10.11 -0.54
N ASP A 79 -7.73 8.78 -0.52
CA ASP A 79 -6.68 7.82 -0.15
C ASP A 79 -5.54 7.84 -1.19
N LEU A 80 -5.83 7.97 -2.49
CA LEU A 80 -4.83 8.12 -3.55
C LEU A 80 -4.01 9.41 -3.35
N VAL A 81 -4.67 10.53 -3.14
CA VAL A 81 -4.02 11.84 -2.91
C VAL A 81 -3.14 11.78 -1.66
N LYS A 82 -3.63 11.21 -0.56
CA LYS A 82 -2.88 11.03 0.69
C LYS A 82 -1.62 10.20 0.47
N ALA A 83 -1.75 9.04 -0.17
CA ALA A 83 -0.64 8.13 -0.41
C ALA A 83 0.43 8.75 -1.33
N MET A 84 0.01 9.49 -2.35
CA MET A 84 0.92 10.18 -3.27
C MET A 84 1.59 11.38 -2.61
N SER A 85 0.85 12.20 -1.86
CA SER A 85 1.42 13.38 -1.16
C SER A 85 2.44 12.97 -0.11
N ALA A 86 2.23 11.85 0.60
CA ALA A 86 3.20 11.30 1.53
C ALA A 86 4.51 10.86 0.86
N ARG A 87 4.50 10.64 -0.46
CA ARG A 87 5.65 10.29 -1.32
C ARG A 87 6.14 11.48 -2.16
N GLU A 88 5.86 12.70 -1.71
CA GLU A 88 6.26 13.91 -2.42
C GLU A 88 5.71 13.98 -3.86
N GLY A 89 4.58 13.35 -4.07
CA GLY A 89 3.82 13.40 -5.32
C GLY A 89 4.16 12.31 -6.34
N VAL A 90 5.07 11.37 -6.05
CA VAL A 90 5.49 10.33 -6.99
C VAL A 90 5.25 8.94 -6.40
N ILE A 91 4.57 8.08 -7.15
CA ILE A 91 4.25 6.72 -6.71
C ILE A 91 4.42 5.71 -7.84
N SER A 92 4.88 4.49 -7.54
CA SER A 92 4.96 3.42 -8.52
C SER A 92 3.56 2.94 -8.94
N LYS A 93 3.47 2.33 -10.15
CA LYS A 93 2.23 1.72 -10.61
C LYS A 93 1.73 0.64 -9.65
N VAL A 94 2.62 -0.16 -9.12
CA VAL A 94 2.29 -1.24 -8.18
C VAL A 94 1.67 -0.67 -6.90
N CYS A 95 2.28 0.35 -6.32
CA CYS A 95 1.75 0.99 -5.11
C CYS A 95 0.39 1.66 -5.33
N ILE A 96 0.21 2.40 -6.44
CA ILE A 96 -1.07 3.08 -6.69
C ILE A 96 -2.21 2.08 -6.93
N ASP A 97 -1.95 0.99 -7.64
CA ASP A 97 -2.92 -0.09 -7.85
C ASP A 97 -3.34 -0.72 -6.52
N ARG A 98 -2.42 -0.87 -5.57
CA ARG A 98 -2.69 -1.39 -4.23
C ARG A 98 -3.49 -0.41 -3.38
N VAL A 99 -3.12 0.85 -3.36
CA VAL A 99 -3.89 1.89 -2.66
C VAL A 99 -5.32 1.90 -3.18
N PHE A 100 -5.48 1.87 -4.49
CA PHE A 100 -6.78 1.83 -5.14
C PHE A 100 -7.63 0.66 -4.66
N ILE A 101 -7.11 -0.58 -4.77
CA ILE A 101 -7.93 -1.76 -4.44
C ILE A 101 -8.23 -1.88 -2.94
N ILE A 102 -7.29 -1.51 -2.07
CA ILE A 102 -7.52 -1.50 -0.62
C ILE A 102 -8.59 -0.47 -0.25
N SER A 103 -8.51 0.74 -0.80
CA SER A 103 -9.51 1.78 -0.59
C SER A 103 -10.88 1.36 -1.11
N TRP A 104 -10.92 0.69 -2.27
CA TRP A 104 -12.14 0.14 -2.85
C TRP A 104 -12.84 -0.85 -1.92
N ILE A 105 -12.09 -1.83 -1.42
CA ILE A 105 -12.61 -2.85 -0.52
C ILE A 105 -13.07 -2.23 0.80
N LYS A 106 -12.23 -1.39 1.40
CA LYS A 106 -12.46 -0.70 2.67
C LYS A 106 -13.77 0.10 2.67
N ASN A 107 -14.02 0.80 1.56
CA ASN A 107 -15.18 1.67 1.42
C ASN A 107 -16.41 0.94 0.83
N ASN A 108 -16.31 -0.38 0.63
CA ASN A 108 -17.41 -1.19 0.11
C ASN A 108 -18.02 -0.65 -1.19
N ILE A 109 -17.18 -0.22 -2.12
CA ILE A 109 -17.62 0.35 -3.40
C ILE A 109 -18.12 -0.74 -4.34
N ASN A 110 -19.16 -0.41 -5.12
CA ASN A 110 -19.75 -1.31 -6.10
C ASN A 110 -18.71 -1.78 -7.12
N CYS A 111 -18.55 -3.09 -7.27
CA CYS A 111 -17.56 -3.70 -8.16
C CYS A 111 -17.74 -3.32 -9.65
N ASN A 112 -18.95 -2.99 -10.08
CA ASN A 112 -19.21 -2.54 -11.45
C ASN A 112 -18.50 -1.23 -11.82
N LEU A 113 -18.00 -0.48 -10.82
CA LEU A 113 -17.25 0.74 -11.04
C LEU A 113 -15.74 0.51 -11.15
N LEU A 114 -15.23 -0.73 -11.01
CA LEU A 114 -13.81 -1.04 -11.13
C LEU A 114 -13.23 -0.67 -12.51
N GLN A 115 -14.04 -0.72 -13.55
CA GLN A 115 -13.67 -0.26 -14.90
C GLN A 115 -13.29 1.23 -14.94
N GLU A 116 -13.76 2.04 -13.97
CA GLU A 116 -13.44 3.46 -13.86
C GLU A 116 -12.07 3.75 -13.22
N LYS A 117 -11.33 2.71 -12.82
CA LYS A 117 -10.03 2.82 -12.14
C LYS A 117 -9.09 3.81 -12.83
N ASP A 118 -8.89 3.65 -14.13
CA ASP A 118 -7.92 4.48 -14.87
C ASP A 118 -8.39 5.93 -14.95
N ASN A 119 -9.70 6.16 -15.07
CA ASN A 119 -10.29 7.51 -15.04
C ASN A 119 -10.12 8.16 -13.66
N ILE A 120 -10.34 7.39 -12.58
CA ILE A 120 -10.19 7.88 -11.20
C ILE A 120 -8.73 8.26 -10.95
N ILE A 121 -7.78 7.40 -11.30
CA ILE A 121 -6.35 7.69 -11.14
C ILE A 121 -5.97 8.90 -12.02
N ALA A 122 -6.41 8.95 -13.27
CA ALA A 122 -6.12 10.06 -14.18
C ALA A 122 -6.72 11.39 -13.73
N SER A 123 -7.76 11.39 -12.89
CA SER A 123 -8.31 12.63 -12.34
C SER A 123 -7.35 13.33 -11.37
N VAL A 124 -6.48 12.60 -10.67
CA VAL A 124 -5.56 13.13 -9.66
C VAL A 124 -4.09 13.03 -10.04
N ALA A 125 -3.72 12.21 -11.02
CA ALA A 125 -2.33 11.92 -11.37
C ALA A 125 -2.12 11.75 -12.86
N THR A 126 -0.86 11.91 -13.32
CA THR A 126 -0.42 11.62 -14.68
C THR A 126 0.62 10.53 -14.68
N PHE A 127 0.56 9.61 -15.65
CA PHE A 127 1.54 8.53 -15.78
C PHE A 127 2.74 8.97 -16.60
N ASN A 128 3.93 8.94 -16.01
CA ASN A 128 5.20 9.12 -16.72
C ASN A 128 5.67 7.76 -17.24
N LYS A 129 5.72 7.62 -18.57
CA LYS A 129 6.10 6.36 -19.26
C LYS A 129 7.57 6.03 -19.11
N GLU A 130 8.45 7.03 -19.01
CA GLU A 130 9.89 6.84 -18.90
C GLU A 130 10.26 6.34 -17.51
N GLU A 131 9.70 6.95 -16.47
CA GLU A 131 9.91 6.56 -15.08
C GLU A 131 9.06 5.36 -14.64
N LYS A 132 8.02 5.01 -15.41
CA LYS A 132 6.99 4.02 -15.05
C LYS A 132 6.30 4.34 -13.72
N LYS A 133 6.12 5.62 -13.43
CA LYS A 133 5.51 6.13 -12.20
C LYS A 133 4.37 7.09 -12.49
N TYR A 134 3.51 7.25 -11.48
CA TYR A 134 2.48 8.28 -11.47
C TYR A 134 2.97 9.50 -10.72
N HIS A 135 2.69 10.68 -11.26
CA HIS A 135 2.94 11.97 -10.64
C HIS A 135 1.60 12.62 -10.30
N ILE A 136 1.42 13.03 -9.06
CA ILE A 136 0.22 13.75 -8.63
C ILE A 136 0.13 15.08 -9.37
N ARG A 137 -1.07 15.50 -9.72
CA ARG A 137 -1.29 16.83 -10.27
C ARG A 137 -1.08 17.87 -9.18
N PRO A 138 -0.39 18.99 -9.45
CA PRO A 138 0.00 19.98 -8.43
C PRO A 138 -1.15 20.48 -7.55
N GLU A 139 -2.35 20.62 -8.11
CA GLU A 139 -3.55 21.08 -7.42
C GLU A 139 -4.08 20.11 -6.35
N PHE A 140 -3.63 18.85 -6.38
CA PHE A 140 -4.03 17.82 -5.41
C PHE A 140 -2.99 17.58 -4.33
N ILE A 141 -1.79 18.18 -4.40
CA ILE A 141 -0.77 17.99 -3.37
C ILE A 141 -1.27 18.58 -2.05
N ILE A 142 -1.34 17.74 -1.03
CA ILE A 142 -1.66 18.17 0.33
C ILE A 142 -0.41 18.25 1.19
N ASN A 143 -0.36 19.27 2.04
CA ASN A 143 0.66 19.35 3.09
C ASN A 143 0.33 18.33 4.17
N GLY A 144 1.27 17.45 4.48
CA GLY A 144 1.07 16.38 5.46
C GLY A 144 2.35 15.64 5.78
N PRO A 145 2.25 14.56 6.57
CA PRO A 145 3.38 13.70 6.87
C PRO A 145 4.00 13.10 5.61
N ARG A 146 5.33 13.01 5.57
CA ARG A 146 6.09 12.46 4.45
C ARG A 146 6.78 11.16 4.85
N LEU A 147 6.76 10.17 3.98
CA LEU A 147 7.43 8.89 4.23
C LEU A 147 8.95 9.05 4.39
N SER A 148 9.55 10.02 3.69
CA SER A 148 10.98 10.36 3.84
C SER A 148 11.36 10.81 5.27
N ILE A 149 10.40 11.22 6.08
CA ILE A 149 10.57 11.58 7.50
C ILE A 149 10.09 10.42 8.39
N MET A 150 8.87 9.95 8.17
CA MET A 150 8.25 8.94 9.04
C MET A 150 8.97 7.60 9.05
N VAL A 151 9.50 7.15 7.90
CA VAL A 151 10.20 5.86 7.84
C VAL A 151 11.48 5.88 8.68
N PRO A 152 12.39 6.87 8.55
CA PRO A 152 13.55 6.98 9.44
C PRO A 152 13.18 7.08 10.92
N GLU A 153 12.13 7.81 11.28
CA GLU A 153 11.66 7.92 12.67
C GLU A 153 11.22 6.57 13.23
N GLU A 154 10.41 5.81 12.49
CA GLU A 154 9.97 4.48 12.93
C GLU A 154 11.14 3.47 12.95
N VAL A 155 12.08 3.54 12.02
CA VAL A 155 13.29 2.71 12.05
C VAL A 155 14.11 3.03 13.31
N ASN A 156 14.33 4.29 13.65
CA ASN A 156 15.03 4.67 14.87
C ASN A 156 14.34 4.11 16.12
N ARG A 157 13.00 4.17 16.19
CA ARG A 157 12.22 3.61 17.29
C ARG A 157 12.43 2.08 17.43
N ILE A 158 12.48 1.36 16.30
CA ILE A 158 12.75 -0.09 16.30
C ILE A 158 14.17 -0.36 16.83
N LEU A 159 15.14 0.47 16.43
CA LEU A 159 16.54 0.34 16.82
C LEU A 159 16.83 0.66 18.30
N GLU A 160 15.88 1.26 19.04
CA GLU A 160 15.97 1.38 20.50
C GLU A 160 16.10 0.01 21.20
N HIS A 161 15.63 -1.06 20.53
CA HIS A 161 15.73 -2.43 21.02
C HIS A 161 16.98 -3.17 20.49
N GLY A 162 17.84 -2.50 19.73
CA GLY A 162 19.09 -3.02 19.18
C GLY A 162 19.08 -3.21 17.66
N PRO A 163 20.18 -3.69 17.10
CA PRO A 163 20.32 -3.92 15.66
C PRO A 163 19.25 -4.87 15.12
N THR A 164 18.56 -4.44 14.06
CA THR A 164 17.39 -5.15 13.55
C THR A 164 17.59 -5.55 12.08
N PRO A 165 17.21 -6.80 11.67
CA PRO A 165 17.24 -7.20 10.27
C PRO A 165 16.39 -6.25 9.40
N VAL A 166 16.91 -5.87 8.22
CA VAL A 166 16.23 -4.97 7.28
C VAL A 166 14.80 -5.45 6.99
N MET A 167 14.61 -6.75 6.77
CA MET A 167 13.27 -7.30 6.48
C MET A 167 12.31 -7.23 7.67
N THR A 168 12.82 -7.31 8.91
CA THR A 168 11.98 -7.13 10.11
C THR A 168 11.55 -5.68 10.22
N ALA A 169 12.48 -4.73 10.12
CA ALA A 169 12.17 -3.30 10.12
C ALA A 169 11.19 -2.94 8.99
N TYR A 170 11.40 -3.45 7.78
CA TYR A 170 10.50 -3.24 6.65
C TYR A 170 9.06 -3.66 6.96
N LYS A 171 8.88 -4.86 7.56
CA LYS A 171 7.55 -5.37 7.91
C LYS A 171 6.86 -4.50 8.96
N GLU A 172 7.58 -4.14 10.02
CA GLU A 172 7.04 -3.33 11.12
C GLU A 172 6.67 -1.92 10.66
N VAL A 173 7.58 -1.26 9.93
CA VAL A 173 7.34 0.08 9.39
C VAL A 173 6.20 0.08 8.38
N SER A 174 6.15 -0.91 7.46
CA SER A 174 5.08 -1.02 6.48
C SER A 174 3.71 -1.22 7.13
N ALA A 175 3.63 -2.03 8.19
CA ALA A 175 2.40 -2.21 8.95
C ALA A 175 1.98 -0.92 9.67
N LYS A 176 2.93 -0.23 10.29
CA LYS A 176 2.70 1.01 11.04
C LYS A 176 2.22 2.15 10.15
N LEU A 177 2.78 2.27 8.95
CA LEU A 177 2.50 3.35 8.00
C LEU A 177 1.48 2.96 6.92
N SER A 178 0.71 1.88 7.14
CA SER A 178 -0.27 1.34 6.19
C SER A 178 -1.34 2.35 5.73
N ASP A 179 -1.66 3.34 6.54
CA ASP A 179 -2.58 4.43 6.20
C ASP A 179 -2.10 5.33 5.05
N TYR A 180 -0.82 5.24 4.68
CA TYR A 180 -0.21 5.96 3.56
C TYR A 180 0.00 5.05 2.34
N GLY A 181 -0.67 3.91 2.33
CA GLY A 181 -0.58 2.90 1.29
C GLY A 181 0.55 1.89 1.50
N THR A 182 0.60 0.90 0.61
CA THR A 182 1.64 -0.13 0.66
C THR A 182 2.99 0.46 0.28
N MET A 183 4.05 -0.01 0.94
CA MET A 183 5.44 0.38 0.65
C MET A 183 6.16 -0.79 -0.03
N GLU A 184 6.91 -0.53 -1.08
CA GLU A 184 7.79 -1.51 -1.70
C GLU A 184 9.12 -1.61 -0.96
N LEU A 185 9.77 -2.77 -1.00
CA LEU A 185 11.06 -2.96 -0.35
C LEU A 185 12.14 -2.02 -0.92
N ALA A 186 12.12 -1.78 -2.23
CA ALA A 186 13.04 -0.83 -2.87
C ALA A 186 12.78 0.61 -2.40
N GLU A 187 11.52 1.00 -2.23
CA GLU A 187 11.12 2.28 -1.66
C GLU A 187 11.60 2.40 -0.19
N PHE A 188 11.33 1.38 0.64
CA PHE A 188 11.82 1.35 2.02
C PHE A 188 13.34 1.52 2.09
N ASN A 189 14.08 0.76 1.28
CA ASN A 189 15.54 0.83 1.24
C ASN A 189 16.06 2.23 0.86
N SER A 190 15.33 2.97 0.02
CA SER A 190 15.73 4.34 -0.34
C SER A 190 15.70 5.29 0.85
N TYR A 191 14.84 5.05 1.84
CA TYR A 191 14.77 5.84 3.07
C TYR A 191 15.86 5.47 4.11
N LEU A 192 16.59 4.37 3.89
CA LEU A 192 17.67 3.92 4.77
C LEU A 192 19.04 4.52 4.44
N SER A 193 19.13 5.47 3.52
CA SER A 193 20.41 6.06 3.07
C SER A 193 21.24 6.70 4.20
N GLY A 194 20.60 7.10 5.31
CA GLY A 194 21.23 7.65 6.51
C GLY A 194 21.53 6.63 7.61
N PHE A 195 21.41 5.32 7.34
CA PHE A 195 21.63 4.27 8.33
C PHE A 195 22.83 3.40 8.01
N ALA A 196 23.54 2.95 9.07
CA ALA A 196 24.57 1.93 8.94
C ALA A 196 23.92 0.55 8.77
N ILE A 197 24.21 -0.11 7.64
CA ILE A 197 23.70 -1.44 7.34
C ILE A 197 24.87 -2.39 7.15
N HIS A 198 24.92 -3.48 7.90
CA HIS A 198 25.91 -4.52 7.79
C HIS A 198 25.24 -5.91 7.96
N ASP A 199 25.63 -6.89 7.16
CA ASP A 199 25.10 -8.25 7.18
C ASP A 199 23.56 -8.33 7.20
N GLY A 200 22.88 -7.45 6.42
CA GLY A 200 21.44 -7.38 6.34
C GLY A 200 20.74 -6.86 7.60
N LYS A 201 21.50 -6.24 8.52
CA LYS A 201 20.95 -5.60 9.73
C LYS A 201 21.22 -4.08 9.71
N ILE A 202 20.27 -3.33 10.25
CA ILE A 202 20.37 -1.90 10.49
C ILE A 202 20.91 -1.71 11.92
N PHE A 203 21.97 -0.90 12.08
CA PHE A 203 22.63 -0.69 13.39
C PHE A 203 22.35 0.68 14.01
N GLY A 204 21.98 1.67 13.22
CA GLY A 204 21.69 3.02 13.66
C GLY A 204 21.88 4.03 12.54
N ALA A 205 21.49 5.28 12.81
CA ALA A 205 21.78 6.37 11.90
C ALA A 205 23.28 6.60 11.78
N THR A 206 23.78 6.75 10.57
CA THR A 206 25.14 7.24 10.34
C THR A 206 25.13 8.74 10.59
N TYR A 207 25.66 9.17 11.74
CA TYR A 207 25.99 10.58 11.90
C TYR A 207 27.15 10.90 10.95
N PRO A 208 27.05 11.96 10.13
CA PRO A 208 28.24 12.45 9.45
C PRO A 208 29.26 12.76 10.55
N THR A 209 30.35 11.99 10.59
CA THR A 209 31.48 12.32 11.42
C THR A 209 31.98 13.68 10.95
N LEU A 210 31.71 14.69 11.76
CA LEU A 210 32.37 15.98 11.63
C LEU A 210 33.86 15.76 12.00
N PHE A 211 34.68 15.49 11.00
CA PHE A 211 36.14 15.64 11.04
C PHE A 211 36.54 16.79 10.14
#